data_65a63064127ba8761f3801a4724e6941
#
_entry.id   65a63064127ba8761f3801a4724e6941
#
_cell.length_a   1.000
_cell.length_b   1.000
_cell.length_c   1.000
_cell.angle_alpha   90.00
_cell.angle_beta   90.00
_cell.angle_gamma   90.00
#
_symmetry.space_group_name_H-M   'P 1'
#
loop_
_entity.id
_entity.type
_entity.pdbx_description
1 polymer ?
#
loop_
_entity_poly.entity_id
_entity_poly.type
_entity_poly.pdbx_seq_one_letter_code
_entity_poly.pdbx_strand_id
1 'polypeptide(L)'
;LSFGDYTLAAKAKLDNFEKDGDIYKVKTFKEITKLERNGLFVYESVPGTAVMDFEETADTVTFTVEGPEDAQITLGLEEEREYEIDIAGAVAGTMKTNLGGKLSLSVELEGVDSVDIKVSRK
;
A
#
# COMPACT_ATOMS: atom_id res chain seq x y z
N LEU A 1 2.94 3.02 -10.76
CA LEU A 1 2.19 4.07 -10.06
C LEU A 1 2.91 4.45 -8.78
N SER A 2 3.16 5.73 -8.58
CA SER A 2 3.75 6.25 -7.34
C SER A 2 2.81 7.30 -6.75
N PHE A 3 2.67 7.29 -5.43
CA PHE A 3 1.73 8.17 -4.75
C PHE A 3 2.09 8.35 -3.28
N GLY A 4 1.49 9.35 -2.64
CA GLY A 4 1.64 9.61 -1.22
C GLY A 4 2.71 10.64 -0.90
N ASP A 5 2.39 11.53 0.06
CA ASP A 5 3.32 12.52 0.58
C ASP A 5 3.07 12.72 2.08
N TYR A 6 3.87 12.05 2.90
CA TYR A 6 3.77 12.10 4.35
C TYR A 6 4.36 13.37 4.95
N THR A 7 5.01 14.21 4.14
CA THR A 7 5.58 15.47 4.64
C THR A 7 4.54 16.57 4.81
N LEU A 8 3.36 16.39 4.23
CA LEU A 8 2.29 17.37 4.30
C LEU A 8 1.66 17.42 5.70
N ALA A 9 1.56 18.62 6.27
CA ALA A 9 0.93 18.81 7.58
C ALA A 9 -0.60 18.71 7.50
N ALA A 10 -1.18 19.13 6.38
CA ALA A 10 -2.62 19.10 6.12
C ALA A 10 -2.95 18.14 4.99
N LYS A 11 -4.12 17.51 5.09
CA LYS A 11 -4.60 16.54 4.12
C LYS A 11 -4.72 17.14 2.72
N ALA A 12 -4.07 16.49 1.75
CA ALA A 12 -4.22 16.77 0.34
C ALA A 12 -4.99 15.63 -0.34
N LYS A 13 -5.82 15.99 -1.32
CA LYS A 13 -6.57 15.03 -2.13
C LYS A 13 -6.28 15.27 -3.59
N LEU A 14 -6.07 14.18 -4.32
CA LEU A 14 -6.04 14.19 -5.77
C LEU A 14 -7.10 13.20 -6.24
N ASP A 15 -8.18 13.74 -6.82
CA ASP A 15 -9.32 12.95 -7.26
C ASP A 15 -9.34 12.81 -8.77
N ASN A 16 -9.86 11.64 -9.20
CA ASN A 16 -10.16 11.40 -10.62
C ASN A 16 -8.98 11.59 -11.56
N PHE A 17 -7.77 11.24 -11.12
CA PHE A 17 -6.66 11.16 -12.08
C PHE A 17 -6.66 9.79 -12.75
N GLU A 18 -6.34 9.78 -14.03
CA GLU A 18 -6.39 8.57 -14.85
C GLU A 18 -5.00 8.04 -15.16
N LYS A 19 -4.86 6.72 -15.09
CA LYS A 19 -3.66 6.02 -15.53
C LYS A 19 -4.05 4.65 -16.08
N ASP A 20 -3.62 4.35 -17.30
CA ASP A 20 -3.86 3.06 -17.97
C ASP A 20 -5.33 2.61 -17.95
N GLY A 21 -6.24 3.58 -18.12
CA GLY A 21 -7.68 3.33 -18.17
C GLY A 21 -8.38 3.27 -16.83
N ASP A 22 -7.65 3.36 -15.71
CA ASP A 22 -8.22 3.36 -14.36
C ASP A 22 -8.28 4.77 -13.79
N ILE A 23 -9.28 5.02 -12.96
CA ILE A 23 -9.49 6.29 -12.28
C ILE A 23 -9.10 6.14 -10.82
N TYR A 24 -8.18 6.96 -10.36
CA TYR A 24 -7.62 6.90 -9.01
C TYR A 24 -8.00 8.10 -8.15
N LYS A 25 -8.06 7.87 -6.85
CA LYS A 25 -8.16 8.91 -5.83
C LYS A 25 -7.09 8.67 -4.78
N VAL A 26 -6.37 9.72 -4.43
CA VAL A 26 -5.34 9.69 -3.37
C VAL A 26 -5.70 10.70 -2.30
N LYS A 27 -5.59 10.28 -1.04
CA LYS A 27 -5.65 11.14 0.12
C LYS A 27 -4.37 10.91 0.91
N THR A 28 -3.62 11.97 1.21
CA THR A 28 -2.32 11.81 1.85
C THR A 28 -1.94 13.03 2.68
N PHE A 29 -1.34 12.78 3.82
CA PHE A 29 -0.64 13.73 4.67
C PHE A 29 0.10 12.94 5.76
N LYS A 30 0.65 13.63 6.76
CA LYS A 30 1.47 12.97 7.79
C LYS A 30 0.78 11.82 8.53
N GLU A 31 -0.54 11.84 8.65
CA GLU A 31 -1.28 10.85 9.45
C GLU A 31 -1.80 9.65 8.66
N ILE A 32 -2.00 9.80 7.35
CA ILE A 32 -2.55 8.73 6.52
C ILE A 32 -2.18 8.90 5.05
N THR A 33 -2.00 7.80 4.35
CA THR A 33 -1.98 7.74 2.89
C THR A 33 -2.97 6.67 2.45
N LYS A 34 -3.88 7.04 1.52
CA LYS A 34 -4.91 6.13 1.04
C LYS A 34 -5.06 6.25 -0.46
N LEU A 35 -5.15 5.11 -1.15
CA LEU A 35 -5.38 5.02 -2.59
C LEU A 35 -6.64 4.21 -2.86
N GLU A 36 -7.49 4.74 -3.75
CA GLU A 36 -8.62 4.03 -4.32
C GLU A 36 -8.47 3.97 -5.84
N ARG A 37 -8.88 2.86 -6.45
CA ARG A 37 -8.92 2.69 -7.90
C ARG A 37 -10.34 2.32 -8.30
N ASN A 38 -10.94 3.12 -9.19
CA ASN A 38 -12.32 2.93 -9.65
C ASN A 38 -13.31 2.83 -8.48
N GLY A 39 -13.08 3.63 -7.44
CA GLY A 39 -13.91 3.65 -6.24
C GLY A 39 -13.66 2.50 -5.25
N LEU A 40 -12.71 1.62 -5.54
CA LEU A 40 -12.39 0.48 -4.67
C LEU A 40 -11.09 0.72 -3.90
N PHE A 41 -11.09 0.24 -2.66
CA PHE A 41 -9.92 0.34 -1.77
C PHE A 41 -8.72 -0.44 -2.35
N VAL A 42 -7.55 0.19 -2.37
CA VAL A 42 -6.31 -0.43 -2.85
C VAL A 42 -5.23 -0.45 -1.78
N TYR A 43 -4.99 0.69 -1.12
CA TYR A 43 -3.89 0.85 -0.18
C TYR A 43 -4.24 1.86 0.90
N GLU A 44 -3.80 1.60 2.13
CA GLU A 44 -3.87 2.57 3.21
C GLU A 44 -2.69 2.37 4.15
N SER A 45 -2.08 3.45 4.58
CA SER A 45 -1.08 3.40 5.64
C SER A 45 -1.40 4.37 6.76
N VAL A 46 -1.08 3.99 7.99
CA VAL A 46 -1.17 4.82 9.18
C VAL A 46 0.13 4.62 9.96
N PRO A 47 0.92 5.68 10.18
CA PRO A 47 0.81 7.02 9.62
C PRO A 47 1.03 7.07 8.10
N GLY A 48 1.05 8.28 7.54
CA GLY A 48 1.24 8.48 6.10
C GLY A 48 2.59 7.97 5.61
N THR A 49 2.61 7.53 4.36
CA THR A 49 3.80 7.01 3.67
C THR A 49 3.85 7.55 2.24
N ALA A 50 4.99 7.39 1.60
CA ALA A 50 5.15 7.55 0.17
C ALA A 50 5.40 6.18 -0.46
N VAL A 51 4.70 5.89 -1.55
CA VAL A 51 4.75 4.61 -2.25
C VAL A 51 5.27 4.82 -3.66
N MET A 52 6.28 4.04 -4.04
CA MET A 52 6.89 4.08 -5.36
C MET A 52 6.71 2.75 -6.08
N ASP A 53 6.51 2.83 -7.40
CA ASP A 53 6.46 1.67 -8.28
C ASP A 53 5.42 0.63 -7.88
N PHE A 54 4.25 1.10 -7.47
CA PHE A 54 3.14 0.22 -7.12
C PHE A 54 2.63 -0.48 -8.38
N GLU A 55 2.73 -1.80 -8.41
CA GLU A 55 2.30 -2.63 -9.53
C GLU A 55 1.50 -3.82 -9.05
N GLU A 56 0.43 -4.12 -9.77
CA GLU A 56 -0.40 -5.29 -9.52
C GLU A 56 -0.46 -6.16 -10.76
N THR A 57 -0.32 -7.48 -10.55
CA THR A 57 -0.65 -8.48 -11.54
C THR A 57 -1.81 -9.33 -11.02
N ALA A 58 -2.22 -10.36 -11.74
CA ALA A 58 -3.24 -11.29 -11.26
C ALA A 58 -2.84 -11.98 -9.94
N ASP A 59 -1.54 -12.14 -9.71
CA ASP A 59 -1.02 -12.94 -8.61
C ASP A 59 -0.16 -12.17 -7.60
N THR A 60 0.28 -10.95 -7.94
CA THR A 60 1.26 -10.23 -7.12
C THR A 60 0.91 -8.75 -6.98
N VAL A 61 1.36 -8.18 -5.84
CA VAL A 61 1.43 -6.74 -5.62
C VAL A 61 2.86 -6.43 -5.17
N THR A 62 3.52 -5.50 -5.84
CA THR A 62 4.87 -5.07 -5.49
C THR A 62 4.94 -3.56 -5.39
N PHE A 63 5.70 -3.08 -4.42
CA PHE A 63 5.95 -1.64 -4.28
C PHE A 63 7.12 -1.39 -3.35
N THR A 64 7.63 -0.16 -3.39
CA THR A 64 8.60 0.35 -2.44
C THR A 64 7.93 1.41 -1.60
N VAL A 65 8.14 1.38 -0.29
CA VAL A 65 7.50 2.31 0.64
C VAL A 65 8.53 2.99 1.51
N GLU A 66 8.30 4.28 1.78
CA GLU A 66 9.10 5.05 2.72
C GLU A 66 8.20 5.85 3.66
N GLY A 67 8.70 6.13 4.85
CA GLY A 67 7.98 6.91 5.84
C GLY A 67 8.86 7.27 7.03
N PRO A 68 8.40 8.21 7.87
CA PRO A 68 9.19 8.72 8.99
C PRO A 68 9.21 7.78 10.19
N GLU A 69 8.26 6.86 10.25
CA GLU A 69 8.11 5.91 11.36
C GLU A 69 7.45 4.62 10.89
N ASP A 70 7.44 3.63 11.75
CA ASP A 70 6.80 2.34 11.47
C ASP A 70 5.32 2.53 11.15
N ALA A 71 4.82 1.79 10.19
CA ALA A 71 3.48 1.97 9.67
C ALA A 71 2.71 0.66 9.60
N GLN A 72 1.40 0.77 9.80
CA GLN A 72 0.44 -0.28 9.51
C GLN A 72 -0.07 -0.05 8.09
N ILE A 73 0.18 -1.01 7.21
CA ILE A 73 -0.22 -0.95 5.80
C ILE A 73 -1.33 -1.96 5.55
N THR A 74 -2.43 -1.51 4.96
CA THR A 74 -3.55 -2.37 4.58
C THR A 74 -3.69 -2.35 3.07
N LEU A 75 -3.78 -3.54 2.47
CA LEU A 75 -3.95 -3.74 1.03
C LEU A 75 -5.34 -4.29 0.72
N GLY A 76 -5.92 -3.83 -0.38
CA GLY A 76 -7.15 -4.38 -0.94
C GLY A 76 -6.80 -5.43 -1.98
N LEU A 77 -7.11 -6.70 -1.67
CA LEU A 77 -6.78 -7.87 -2.48
C LEU A 77 -8.05 -8.71 -2.68
N GLU A 78 -7.91 -9.94 -3.14
CA GLU A 78 -9.04 -10.85 -3.25
C GLU A 78 -9.46 -11.35 -1.87
N GLU A 79 -10.76 -11.52 -1.66
CA GLU A 79 -11.31 -11.96 -0.39
C GLU A 79 -10.98 -13.44 -0.10
N GLU A 80 -10.73 -13.73 1.17
CA GLU A 80 -10.48 -15.08 1.68
C GLU A 80 -9.42 -15.88 0.89
N ARG A 81 -8.33 -15.22 0.51
CA ARG A 81 -7.18 -15.83 -0.18
C ARG A 81 -5.94 -15.75 0.67
N GLU A 82 -5.07 -16.73 0.49
CA GLU A 82 -3.76 -16.74 1.15
C GLU A 82 -2.72 -16.07 0.28
N TYR A 83 -1.85 -15.28 0.91
CA TYR A 83 -0.76 -14.58 0.27
C TYR A 83 0.54 -14.79 1.05
N GLU A 84 1.62 -14.97 0.32
CA GLU A 84 2.97 -14.96 0.87
C GLU A 84 3.48 -13.52 0.89
N ILE A 85 4.07 -13.12 2.01
CA ILE A 85 4.54 -11.76 2.23
C ILE A 85 6.06 -11.75 2.25
N ASP A 86 6.66 -10.95 1.36
CA ASP A 86 8.10 -10.66 1.36
C ASP A 86 8.31 -9.21 1.77
N ILE A 87 9.16 -8.99 2.75
CA ILE A 87 9.55 -7.66 3.22
C ILE A 87 11.07 -7.56 3.12
N ALA A 88 11.56 -6.57 2.38
CA ALA A 88 12.99 -6.33 2.16
C ALA A 88 13.71 -7.58 1.63
N GLY A 89 13.06 -8.35 0.76
CA GLY A 89 13.63 -9.54 0.14
C GLY A 89 13.60 -10.81 0.98
N ALA A 90 13.01 -10.75 2.18
CA ALA A 90 12.88 -11.92 3.05
C ALA A 90 11.42 -12.29 3.25
N VAL A 91 11.14 -13.59 3.22
CA VAL A 91 9.78 -14.09 3.50
C VAL A 91 9.41 -13.81 4.95
N ALA A 92 8.37 -13.01 5.16
CA ALA A 92 7.87 -12.67 6.49
C ALA A 92 6.77 -13.62 6.96
N GLY A 93 6.13 -14.35 6.05
CA GLY A 93 5.09 -15.32 6.38
C GLY A 93 3.98 -15.39 5.35
N THR A 94 2.94 -16.12 5.72
CA THR A 94 1.72 -16.27 4.93
C THR A 94 0.57 -15.67 5.71
N MET A 95 -0.29 -14.88 5.03
CA MET A 95 -1.46 -14.27 5.63
C MET A 95 -2.68 -14.50 4.75
N LYS A 96 -3.84 -14.59 5.38
CA LYS A 96 -5.11 -14.73 4.67
C LYS A 96 -5.88 -13.41 4.76
N THR A 97 -6.42 -12.98 3.62
CA THR A 97 -7.31 -11.81 3.59
C THR A 97 -8.63 -12.11 4.32
N ASN A 98 -9.29 -11.05 4.80
CA ASN A 98 -10.61 -11.17 5.41
C ASN A 98 -11.72 -11.24 4.35
N LEU A 99 -12.98 -11.23 4.80
CA LEU A 99 -14.15 -11.23 3.92
C LEU A 99 -14.20 -10.02 2.98
N GLY A 100 -13.64 -8.91 3.41
CA GLY A 100 -13.55 -7.70 2.58
C GLY A 100 -12.34 -7.65 1.66
N GLY A 101 -11.52 -8.71 1.62
CA GLY A 101 -10.31 -8.76 0.81
C GLY A 101 -9.15 -7.97 1.37
N LYS A 102 -9.20 -7.55 2.63
CA LYS A 102 -8.15 -6.73 3.24
C LYS A 102 -7.10 -7.57 3.96
N LEU A 103 -5.85 -7.12 3.83
CA LEU A 103 -4.70 -7.72 4.47
C LEU A 103 -3.85 -6.61 5.06
N SER A 104 -3.50 -6.72 6.34
CA SER A 104 -2.73 -5.70 7.05
C SER A 104 -1.34 -6.19 7.43
N LEU A 105 -0.35 -5.32 7.19
CA LEU A 105 1.06 -5.57 7.46
C LEU A 105 1.59 -4.50 8.41
N SER A 106 2.49 -4.90 9.32
CA SER A 106 3.29 -3.95 10.09
C SER A 106 4.66 -3.86 9.42
N VAL A 107 5.07 -2.67 9.03
CA VAL A 107 6.33 -2.44 8.32
C VAL A 107 7.19 -1.46 9.11
N GLU A 108 8.43 -1.86 9.38
CA GLU A 108 9.39 -1.00 10.07
C GLU A 108 10.05 -0.05 9.09
N LEU A 109 9.75 1.23 9.20
CA LEU A 109 10.25 2.29 8.32
C LEU A 109 11.17 3.27 9.00
N GLU A 110 11.13 3.33 10.34
CA GLU A 110 11.98 4.23 11.10
C GLU A 110 13.45 3.87 10.92
N GLY A 111 14.26 4.87 10.55
CA GLY A 111 15.70 4.70 10.41
C GLY A 111 16.17 4.01 9.13
N VAL A 112 15.25 3.73 8.19
CA VAL A 112 15.60 3.16 6.87
C VAL A 112 15.13 4.09 5.77
N ASP A 113 15.80 4.05 4.62
CA ASP A 113 15.46 4.93 3.49
C ASP A 113 14.15 4.50 2.82
N SER A 114 14.00 3.19 2.61
CA SER A 114 12.80 2.61 2.02
C SER A 114 12.79 1.10 2.22
N VAL A 115 11.62 0.49 2.02
CA VAL A 115 11.43 -0.96 2.13
C VAL A 115 10.68 -1.48 0.91
N ASP A 116 11.20 -2.55 0.31
CA ASP A 116 10.53 -3.24 -0.79
C ASP A 116 9.55 -4.28 -0.25
N ILE A 117 8.33 -4.26 -0.75
CA ILE A 117 7.26 -5.17 -0.36
C ILE A 117 6.80 -5.96 -1.57
N LYS A 118 6.65 -7.26 -1.39
CA LYS A 118 6.02 -8.14 -2.39
C LYS A 118 5.00 -9.04 -1.71
N VAL A 119 3.79 -9.05 -2.25
CA VAL A 119 2.69 -9.88 -1.78
C VAL A 119 2.26 -10.78 -2.94
N SER A 120 2.38 -12.08 -2.77
CA SER A 120 2.13 -13.06 -3.82
C SER A 120 1.01 -14.02 -3.42
N ARG A 121 0.03 -14.19 -4.29
CA ARG A 121 -1.05 -15.13 -4.07
C ARG A 121 -0.54 -16.57 -4.08
N LYS A 122 -0.96 -17.35 -3.12
CA LYS A 122 -0.63 -18.77 -3.02
C LYS A 122 -1.63 -19.63 -3.74
#